data_c2b88878ccaf0526bd4ad4063380bbc4
#
_entry.id   c2b88878ccaf0526bd4ad4063380bbc4
#
_cell.length_a   1.000
_cell.length_b   1.000
_cell.length_c   1.000
_cell.angle_alpha   90.00
_cell.angle_beta   90.00
_cell.angle_gamma   90.00
#
_symmetry.space_group_name_H-M   'P 1'
#
loop_
_entity.id
_entity.type
_entity.pdbx_description
1 polymer ?
#
loop_
_entity_poly.entity_id
_entity_poly.type
_entity_poly.pdbx_seq_one_letter_code
_entity_poly.pdbx_strand_id
1 'polypeptide(L)'
;MRWYNARNAIIVDKERREMFTYTEEKKFTKEQVQQLFLSVNWISGNYPERLYKALMNSSTVLTVWDDQKLVGLTRVLDDTEMLAQIHYVLVDPAYQGMGIAGKMIEYIKEKYKDFMYIDGMPEDKENVPFYQKHGFSLMENGAAIQICNYENVH
;
A
#
# COMPACT_ATOMS: atom_id res chain seq x y z
N MET A 1 16.67 -36.86 3.38
CA MET A 1 16.79 -35.54 4.03
C MET A 1 17.34 -34.55 3.01
N ARG A 2 16.51 -33.69 2.48
CA ARG A 2 16.97 -32.60 1.60
C ARG A 2 17.38 -31.42 2.48
N TRP A 3 18.66 -31.13 2.53
CA TRP A 3 19.17 -29.89 3.09
C TRP A 3 18.74 -28.73 2.16
N TYR A 4 17.70 -28.03 2.54
CA TYR A 4 17.32 -26.79 1.85
C TYR A 4 18.39 -25.75 2.20
N ASN A 5 19.21 -25.42 1.22
CA ASN A 5 20.36 -24.54 1.40
C ASN A 5 19.84 -23.11 1.62
N ALA A 6 19.99 -22.56 2.82
CA ALA A 6 19.56 -21.21 3.21
C ALA A 6 20.09 -20.12 2.22
N ARG A 7 21.24 -20.37 1.61
CA ARG A 7 21.80 -19.49 0.55
C ARG A 7 20.95 -19.45 -0.70
N ASN A 8 20.37 -20.58 -1.14
CA ASN A 8 19.49 -20.63 -2.30
C ASN A 8 18.15 -19.96 -2.02
N ALA A 9 17.63 -20.07 -0.80
CA ALA A 9 16.41 -19.38 -0.39
C ALA A 9 16.59 -17.84 -0.39
N ILE A 10 17.75 -17.35 0.05
CA ILE A 10 18.09 -15.91 0.05
C ILE A 10 18.26 -15.38 -1.38
N ILE A 11 18.87 -16.16 -2.28
CA ILE A 11 19.06 -15.78 -3.69
C ILE A 11 17.72 -15.73 -4.41
N VAL A 12 16.87 -16.75 -4.24
CA VAL A 12 15.51 -16.80 -4.82
C VAL A 12 14.63 -15.65 -4.31
N ASP A 13 14.74 -15.31 -3.03
CA ASP A 13 14.00 -14.20 -2.43
C ASP A 13 14.50 -12.84 -2.97
N LYS A 14 15.81 -12.68 -3.17
CA LYS A 14 16.40 -11.48 -3.80
C LYS A 14 15.98 -11.33 -5.25
N GLU A 15 16.04 -12.39 -6.05
CA GLU A 15 15.62 -12.39 -7.46
C GLU A 15 14.13 -12.11 -7.60
N ARG A 16 13.26 -12.63 -6.71
CA ARG A 16 11.82 -12.32 -6.67
C ARG A 16 11.56 -10.86 -6.33
N ARG A 17 12.35 -10.24 -5.43
CA ARG A 17 12.22 -8.83 -5.08
C ARG A 17 12.61 -7.89 -6.22
N GLU A 18 13.52 -8.31 -7.10
CA GLU A 18 13.92 -7.57 -8.30
C GLU A 18 12.95 -7.74 -9.47
N MET A 19 11.99 -8.67 -9.37
CA MET A 19 11.00 -8.97 -10.42
C MET A 19 9.86 -7.95 -10.52
N PHE A 20 9.59 -7.17 -9.46
CA PHE A 20 8.45 -6.25 -9.44
C PHE A 20 8.85 -4.84 -9.86
N THR A 21 8.01 -4.21 -10.67
CA THR A 21 8.16 -2.81 -11.05
C THR A 21 7.36 -1.93 -10.10
N TYR A 22 8.02 -0.92 -9.53
CA TYR A 22 7.42 0.10 -8.65
C TYR A 22 7.37 1.42 -9.41
N THR A 23 6.21 2.06 -9.48
CA THR A 23 6.07 3.32 -10.20
C THR A 23 4.98 4.23 -9.62
N GLU A 24 5.21 5.54 -9.65
CA GLU A 24 4.20 6.55 -9.34
C GLU A 24 3.38 6.95 -10.58
N GLU A 25 3.72 6.45 -11.76
CA GLU A 25 2.95 6.72 -12.95
C GLU A 25 1.54 6.13 -12.82
N LYS A 26 0.53 6.98 -12.93
CA LYS A 26 -0.88 6.58 -12.80
C LYS A 26 -1.40 5.97 -14.11
N LYS A 27 -0.74 4.88 -14.55
CA LYS A 27 -1.08 4.14 -15.79
C LYS A 27 -2.07 3.01 -15.58
N PHE A 28 -2.48 2.75 -14.35
CA PHE A 28 -3.47 1.73 -14.04
C PHE A 28 -4.83 2.06 -14.64
N THR A 29 -5.56 1.04 -15.05
CA THR A 29 -6.96 1.18 -15.46
C THR A 29 -7.90 1.06 -14.26
N LYS A 30 -9.13 1.49 -14.45
CA LYS A 30 -10.21 1.34 -13.48
C LYS A 30 -10.42 -0.13 -13.10
N GLU A 31 -10.40 -1.02 -14.09
CA GLU A 31 -10.58 -2.45 -13.91
C GLU A 31 -9.44 -3.08 -13.10
N GLN A 32 -8.20 -2.67 -13.35
CA GLN A 32 -7.03 -3.17 -12.61
C GLN A 32 -7.08 -2.78 -11.14
N VAL A 33 -7.41 -1.53 -10.82
CA VAL A 33 -7.54 -1.12 -9.41
C VAL A 33 -8.74 -1.77 -8.75
N GLN A 34 -9.87 -1.93 -9.45
CA GLN A 34 -11.03 -2.66 -8.94
C GLN A 34 -10.66 -4.09 -8.55
N GLN A 35 -10.01 -4.82 -9.45
CA GLN A 35 -9.58 -6.21 -9.20
C GLN A 35 -8.67 -6.32 -7.98
N LEU A 36 -7.69 -5.41 -7.85
CA LEU A 36 -6.79 -5.40 -6.71
C LEU A 36 -7.53 -5.15 -5.39
N PHE A 37 -8.44 -4.17 -5.33
CA PHE A 37 -9.21 -3.87 -4.12
C PHE A 37 -10.19 -4.99 -3.75
N LEU A 38 -10.84 -5.60 -4.73
CA LEU A 38 -11.72 -6.75 -4.49
C LEU A 38 -10.94 -7.99 -4.03
N SER A 39 -9.69 -8.16 -4.45
CA SER A 39 -8.84 -9.28 -4.02
C SER A 39 -8.58 -9.30 -2.52
N VAL A 40 -8.63 -8.16 -1.85
CA VAL A 40 -8.50 -8.00 -0.40
C VAL A 40 -9.84 -7.71 0.30
N ASN A 41 -10.95 -7.87 -0.40
CA ASN A 41 -12.32 -7.64 0.10
C ASN A 41 -12.57 -6.22 0.62
N TRP A 42 -11.91 -5.24 0.05
CA TRP A 42 -12.14 -3.84 0.43
C TRP A 42 -13.33 -3.25 -0.32
N ILE A 43 -14.24 -2.65 0.44
CA ILE A 43 -15.52 -2.10 -0.03
C ILE A 43 -15.35 -1.07 -1.15
N SER A 44 -14.22 -0.32 -1.15
CA SER A 44 -13.92 0.65 -2.21
C SER A 44 -13.86 0.05 -3.61
N GLY A 45 -13.56 -1.25 -3.73
CA GLY A 45 -13.59 -1.98 -4.99
C GLY A 45 -14.98 -2.12 -5.60
N ASN A 46 -16.05 -1.97 -4.80
CA ASN A 46 -17.43 -1.98 -5.27
C ASN A 46 -17.83 -0.66 -5.96
N TYR A 47 -16.99 0.37 -5.88
CA TYR A 47 -17.25 1.70 -6.44
C TYR A 47 -16.11 2.12 -7.38
N PRO A 48 -15.88 1.40 -8.48
CA PRO A 48 -14.68 1.54 -9.31
C PRO A 48 -14.50 2.93 -9.92
N GLU A 49 -15.59 3.61 -10.31
CA GLU A 49 -15.52 4.97 -10.86
C GLU A 49 -15.02 5.97 -9.81
N ARG A 50 -15.54 5.89 -8.60
CA ARG A 50 -15.14 6.76 -7.49
C ARG A 50 -13.72 6.46 -7.04
N LEU A 51 -13.38 5.18 -6.91
CA LEU A 51 -12.04 4.73 -6.55
C LEU A 51 -11.00 5.23 -7.56
N TYR A 52 -11.27 5.02 -8.85
CA TYR A 52 -10.36 5.49 -9.91
C TYR A 52 -10.15 7.00 -9.87
N LYS A 53 -11.23 7.79 -9.78
CA LYS A 53 -11.15 9.25 -9.67
C LYS A 53 -10.37 9.68 -8.42
N ALA A 54 -10.61 9.03 -7.28
CA ALA A 54 -9.90 9.31 -6.03
C ALA A 54 -8.39 9.05 -6.17
N LEU A 55 -8.00 7.95 -6.78
CA LEU A 55 -6.59 7.62 -7.02
C LEU A 55 -5.94 8.61 -8.00
N MET A 56 -6.62 8.96 -9.08
CA MET A 56 -6.11 9.95 -10.05
C MET A 56 -5.88 11.34 -9.43
N ASN A 57 -6.69 11.72 -8.42
CA ASN A 57 -6.57 12.99 -7.71
C ASN A 57 -5.71 12.91 -6.43
N SER A 58 -5.14 11.76 -6.12
CA SER A 58 -4.28 11.61 -4.95
C SER A 58 -2.90 12.20 -5.19
N SER A 59 -2.25 12.69 -4.12
CA SER A 59 -0.91 13.28 -4.18
C SER A 59 0.11 12.28 -4.69
N THR A 60 0.12 11.09 -4.12
CA THR A 60 0.99 9.97 -4.53
C THR A 60 0.19 8.68 -4.59
N VAL A 61 0.35 7.96 -5.68
CA VAL A 61 -0.08 6.57 -5.81
C VAL A 61 1.11 5.76 -6.30
N LEU A 62 1.70 4.98 -5.41
CA LEU A 62 2.76 4.04 -5.77
C LEU A 62 2.12 2.69 -6.11
N THR A 63 2.32 2.22 -7.32
CA THR A 63 1.81 0.93 -7.79
C THR A 63 2.95 -0.07 -7.97
N VAL A 64 2.63 -1.34 -7.78
CA VAL A 64 3.56 -2.46 -7.91
C VAL A 64 3.02 -3.44 -8.93
N TRP A 65 3.86 -3.81 -9.87
CA TRP A 65 3.50 -4.61 -11.03
C TRP A 65 4.35 -5.87 -11.14
N ASP A 66 3.69 -6.97 -11.39
CA ASP A 66 4.28 -8.20 -11.91
C ASP A 66 3.95 -8.25 -13.41
N ASP A 67 4.91 -7.82 -14.24
CA ASP A 67 4.71 -7.58 -15.66
C ASP A 67 3.49 -6.67 -15.93
N GLN A 68 2.39 -7.19 -16.43
CA GLN A 68 1.16 -6.45 -16.75
C GLN A 68 0.12 -6.48 -15.61
N LYS A 69 0.37 -7.23 -14.54
CA LYS A 69 -0.57 -7.38 -13.43
C LYS A 69 -0.27 -6.39 -12.32
N LEU A 70 -1.27 -5.61 -11.92
CA LEU A 70 -1.21 -4.76 -10.74
C LEU A 70 -1.35 -5.63 -9.49
N VAL A 71 -0.28 -5.68 -8.66
CA VAL A 71 -0.20 -6.58 -7.51
C VAL A 71 -0.11 -5.87 -6.17
N GLY A 72 0.18 -4.57 -6.17
CA GLY A 72 0.25 -3.77 -4.95
C GLY A 72 -0.01 -2.30 -5.23
N LEU A 73 -0.47 -1.60 -4.20
CA LEU A 73 -0.75 -0.18 -4.27
C LEU A 73 -0.65 0.45 -2.88
N THR A 74 -0.05 1.62 -2.81
CA THR A 74 -0.22 2.54 -1.68
C THR A 74 -0.60 3.93 -2.18
N ARG A 75 -1.48 4.58 -1.43
CA ARG A 75 -1.98 5.92 -1.71
C ARG A 75 -1.61 6.86 -0.57
N VAL A 76 -1.12 8.04 -0.91
CA VAL A 76 -0.82 9.10 0.06
C VAL A 76 -1.53 10.38 -0.35
N LEU A 77 -2.12 11.06 0.61
CA LEU A 77 -2.63 12.42 0.50
C LEU A 77 -1.69 13.32 1.29
N ASP A 78 -1.29 14.46 0.74
CA ASP A 78 -0.39 15.39 1.42
C ASP A 78 -0.83 16.85 1.22
N ASP A 79 -0.32 17.70 2.08
CA ASP A 79 -0.51 19.15 2.04
C ASP A 79 0.68 19.90 1.43
N THR A 80 1.63 19.18 0.86
CA THR A 80 2.89 19.66 0.27
C THR A 80 3.95 20.15 1.24
N GLU A 81 3.66 20.27 2.53
CA GLU A 81 4.56 20.88 3.51
C GLU A 81 4.73 20.09 4.81
N MET A 82 3.64 19.73 5.46
CA MET A 82 3.69 19.22 6.82
C MET A 82 3.25 17.78 6.98
N LEU A 83 2.15 17.39 6.33
CA LEU A 83 1.48 16.12 6.56
C LEU A 83 1.41 15.29 5.29
N ALA A 84 1.87 14.06 5.37
CA ALA A 84 1.62 13.01 4.41
C ALA A 84 0.82 11.88 5.09
N GLN A 85 -0.41 11.64 4.65
CA GLN A 85 -1.28 10.61 5.21
C GLN A 85 -1.35 9.40 4.28
N ILE A 86 -0.88 8.27 4.78
CA ILE A 86 -1.03 6.98 4.11
C ILE A 86 -2.46 6.49 4.31
N HIS A 87 -3.20 6.31 3.20
CA HIS A 87 -4.59 5.90 3.28
C HIS A 87 -4.83 4.45 2.85
N TYR A 88 -4.19 4.01 1.77
CA TYR A 88 -4.26 2.63 1.32
C TYR A 88 -2.87 2.01 1.30
N VAL A 89 -2.75 0.80 1.81
CA VAL A 89 -1.60 -0.09 1.60
C VAL A 89 -2.17 -1.48 1.39
N LEU A 90 -2.09 -1.98 0.17
CA LEU A 90 -2.63 -3.31 -0.14
C LEU A 90 -1.75 -4.06 -1.12
N VAL A 91 -1.75 -5.38 -0.97
CA VAL A 91 -1.05 -6.33 -1.83
C VAL A 91 -2.00 -7.48 -2.14
N ASP A 92 -2.07 -7.86 -3.41
CA ASP A 92 -2.83 -9.04 -3.85
C ASP A 92 -2.43 -10.25 -2.98
N PRO A 93 -3.39 -11.00 -2.43
CA PRO A 93 -3.11 -12.13 -1.54
C PRO A 93 -2.13 -13.16 -2.10
N ALA A 94 -2.12 -13.37 -3.43
CA ALA A 94 -1.18 -14.27 -4.08
C ALA A 94 0.30 -13.78 -4.03
N TYR A 95 0.51 -12.51 -3.71
CA TYR A 95 1.82 -11.84 -3.66
C TYR A 95 2.22 -11.39 -2.24
N GLN A 96 1.40 -11.65 -1.24
CA GLN A 96 1.73 -11.35 0.15
C GLN A 96 2.90 -12.22 0.63
N GLY A 97 3.67 -11.69 1.60
CA GLY A 97 4.86 -12.36 2.11
C GLY A 97 6.11 -12.24 1.24
N MET A 98 6.06 -11.45 0.15
CA MET A 98 7.19 -11.21 -0.76
C MET A 98 7.90 -9.87 -0.52
N GLY A 99 7.57 -9.16 0.56
CA GLY A 99 8.20 -7.89 0.94
C GLY A 99 7.70 -6.66 0.17
N ILE A 100 6.62 -6.77 -0.60
CA ILE A 100 6.08 -5.68 -1.42
C ILE A 100 5.61 -4.52 -0.54
N ALA A 101 4.79 -4.78 0.49
CA ALA A 101 4.28 -3.75 1.38
C ALA A 101 5.42 -3.00 2.10
N GLY A 102 6.42 -3.71 2.60
CA GLY A 102 7.58 -3.10 3.24
C GLY A 102 8.35 -2.18 2.30
N LYS A 103 8.56 -2.60 1.06
CA LYS A 103 9.25 -1.78 0.06
C LYS A 103 8.44 -0.54 -0.32
N MET A 104 7.11 -0.66 -0.42
CA MET A 104 6.25 0.51 -0.62
C MET A 104 6.37 1.52 0.55
N ILE A 105 6.33 1.04 1.78
CA ILE A 105 6.45 1.91 2.96
C ILE A 105 7.82 2.60 3.03
N GLU A 106 8.91 1.89 2.77
CA GLU A 106 10.23 2.51 2.72
C GLU A 106 10.35 3.57 1.61
N TYR A 107 9.72 3.33 0.46
CA TYR A 107 9.65 4.32 -0.61
C TYR A 107 8.91 5.60 -0.15
N ILE A 108 7.76 5.45 0.49
CA ILE A 108 6.97 6.58 1.01
C ILE A 108 7.75 7.35 2.07
N LYS A 109 8.41 6.66 3.01
CA LYS A 109 9.26 7.29 4.02
C LYS A 109 10.37 8.13 3.39
N GLU A 110 11.06 7.61 2.39
CA GLU A 110 12.12 8.37 1.71
C GLU A 110 11.56 9.57 0.94
N LYS A 111 10.44 9.39 0.24
CA LYS A 111 9.79 10.48 -0.50
C LYS A 111 9.36 11.63 0.40
N TYR A 112 8.82 11.33 1.57
CA TYR A 112 8.25 12.31 2.50
C TYR A 112 9.15 12.61 3.71
N LYS A 113 10.44 12.28 3.64
CA LYS A 113 11.40 12.43 4.77
C LYS A 113 11.53 13.86 5.31
N ASP A 114 11.25 14.85 4.47
CA ASP A 114 11.33 16.27 4.86
C ASP A 114 10.01 16.81 5.42
N PHE A 115 8.94 16.00 5.42
CA PHE A 115 7.66 16.36 6.04
C PHE A 115 7.73 16.18 7.56
N MET A 116 6.96 17.00 8.29
CA MET A 116 6.91 16.92 9.75
C MET A 116 6.18 15.65 10.22
N TYR A 117 5.15 15.22 9.51
CA TYR A 117 4.34 14.07 9.86
C TYR A 117 4.12 13.15 8.67
N ILE A 118 4.36 11.86 8.89
CA ILE A 118 3.88 10.78 8.04
C ILE A 118 3.01 9.92 8.93
N ASP A 119 1.71 9.89 8.69
CA ASP A 119 0.78 9.12 9.51
C ASP A 119 -0.10 8.17 8.68
N GLY A 120 -0.84 7.32 9.37
CA GLY A 120 -1.79 6.40 8.81
C GLY A 120 -2.64 5.77 9.90
N MET A 121 -3.75 5.17 9.49
CA MET A 121 -4.64 4.43 10.37
C MET A 121 -4.83 3.01 9.82
N PRO A 122 -4.08 2.03 10.31
CA PRO A 122 -4.36 0.63 10.01
C PRO A 122 -5.76 0.27 10.50
N GLU A 123 -6.60 -0.30 9.63
CA GLU A 123 -7.93 -0.77 10.03
C GLU A 123 -7.86 -1.92 11.03
N ASP A 124 -6.83 -2.75 10.91
CA ASP A 124 -6.58 -3.88 11.78
C ASP A 124 -5.39 -3.58 12.69
N LYS A 125 -5.62 -3.66 14.00
CA LYS A 125 -4.56 -3.50 15.02
C LYS A 125 -3.44 -4.53 14.87
N GLU A 126 -3.71 -5.67 14.27
CA GLU A 126 -2.70 -6.70 13.99
C GLU A 126 -1.63 -6.23 13.00
N ASN A 127 -1.93 -5.21 12.19
CA ASN A 127 -0.98 -4.60 11.28
C ASN A 127 -0.06 -3.55 11.93
N VAL A 128 -0.33 -3.11 13.15
CA VAL A 128 0.50 -2.11 13.86
C VAL A 128 1.97 -2.55 13.98
N PRO A 129 2.30 -3.81 14.34
CA PRO A 129 3.69 -4.26 14.41
C PRO A 129 4.45 -4.13 13.09
N PHE A 130 3.79 -4.31 11.95
CA PHE A 130 4.40 -4.09 10.64
C PHE A 130 4.88 -2.63 10.48
N TYR A 131 4.04 -1.67 10.84
CA TYR A 131 4.40 -0.25 10.76
C TYR A 131 5.47 0.13 11.79
N GLN A 132 5.40 -0.41 13.00
CA GLN A 132 6.43 -0.20 14.03
C GLN A 132 7.80 -0.71 13.58
N LYS A 133 7.85 -1.85 12.92
CA LYS A 133 9.07 -2.39 12.30
C LYS A 133 9.67 -1.43 11.27
N HIS A 134 8.85 -0.62 10.62
CA HIS A 134 9.25 0.39 9.64
C HIS A 134 9.44 1.80 10.27
N GLY A 135 9.52 1.90 11.59
CA GLY A 135 9.85 3.14 12.30
C GLY A 135 8.66 4.02 12.67
N PHE A 136 7.43 3.56 12.45
CA PHE A 136 6.24 4.27 12.93
C PHE A 136 6.02 4.02 14.42
N SER A 137 5.57 5.04 15.13
CA SER A 137 5.18 4.93 16.55
C SER A 137 3.67 4.87 16.68
N LEU A 138 3.17 3.98 17.54
CA LEU A 138 1.76 3.95 17.89
C LEU A 138 1.40 5.21 18.68
N MET A 139 0.30 5.86 18.29
CA MET A 139 -0.27 6.97 19.06
C MET A 139 -1.14 6.40 20.20
N GLU A 140 -0.53 6.09 21.33
CA GLU A 140 -1.17 5.34 22.43
C GLU A 140 -2.42 6.02 23.01
N ASN A 141 -2.45 7.34 23.04
CA ASN A 141 -3.57 8.13 23.57
C ASN A 141 -4.49 8.68 22.48
N GLY A 142 -4.24 8.33 21.23
CA GLY A 142 -5.06 8.71 20.09
C GLY A 142 -6.14 7.67 19.79
N ALA A 143 -7.22 8.12 19.16
CA ALA A 143 -8.26 7.25 18.64
C ALA A 143 -8.66 7.71 17.23
N ALA A 144 -8.89 6.77 16.34
CA ALA A 144 -9.46 7.06 15.04
C ALA A 144 -10.95 7.39 15.18
N ILE A 145 -11.39 8.43 14.47
CA ILE A 145 -12.81 8.77 14.34
C ILE A 145 -13.19 8.81 12.86
N GLN A 146 -14.40 8.37 12.54
CA GLN A 146 -14.83 8.25 11.15
C GLN A 146 -16.35 8.43 11.02
N ILE A 147 -16.75 9.07 9.93
CA ILE A 147 -18.13 9.01 9.44
C ILE A 147 -18.12 8.29 8.10
N CYS A 148 -18.91 7.24 7.97
CA CYS A 148 -19.07 6.49 6.72
C CYS A 148 -20.41 6.80 6.08
N ASN A 149 -20.38 7.46 4.92
CA ASN A 149 -21.57 7.83 4.18
C ASN A 149 -21.75 6.90 2.98
N TYR A 150 -21.99 5.62 3.24
CA TYR A 150 -22.15 4.62 2.16
C TYR A 150 -23.37 4.87 1.28
N GLU A 151 -24.32 5.70 1.72
CA GLU A 151 -25.50 6.08 0.94
C GLU A 151 -25.17 7.13 -0.14
N ASN A 152 -24.04 7.81 -0.06
CA ASN A 152 -23.59 8.82 -1.04
C ASN A 152 -22.85 8.19 -2.24
N VAL A 153 -23.30 7.04 -2.69
CA VAL A 153 -22.72 6.31 -3.82
C VAL A 153 -23.47 6.62 -5.10
N HIS A 154 -23.13 7.70 -5.71
CA HIS A 154 -23.64 8.08 -7.05
C HIS A 154 -22.50 8.27 -8.04
#